data_835812c5e1af85e9f498401a8b7ddc18
#
_entry.id   835812c5e1af85e9f498401a8b7ddc18
#
_cell.length_a   1.000
_cell.length_b   1.000
_cell.length_c   1.000
_cell.angle_alpha   90.00
_cell.angle_beta   90.00
_cell.angle_gamma   90.00
#
_symmetry.space_group_name_H-M   'P 1'
#
loop_
_entity.id
_entity.type
_entity.pdbx_description
1 polymer ?
#
loop_
_entity_poly.entity_id
_entity_poly.type
_entity_poly.pdbx_seq_one_letter_code
_entity_poly.pdbx_strand_id
1 'polypeptide(L)'
;MDQEVEKIIDHIEKGENFLLSGGAGSGKTYSLVQVIREVIARHPSSKIACMTYTNASVHEIERRVDHSNLNVSTIHDFLWDNIKNFQRELKATLIEMLNTEDSGISLNGYEGEVLSNFFDKDREPDFAIQYKEYLKLQDGITSHDEVLKLSERMFSKYPKIVSFV
;
A
#
# COMPACT_ATOMS: atom_id res chain seq x y z
N MET A 1 14.26 -5.80 29.22
CA MET A 1 13.61 -5.89 27.88
C MET A 1 12.52 -6.94 28.00
N ASP A 2 11.38 -6.71 27.37
CA ASP A 2 10.25 -7.65 27.40
C ASP A 2 10.66 -8.94 26.66
N GLN A 3 10.40 -10.11 27.24
CA GLN A 3 10.78 -11.40 26.62
C GLN A 3 10.12 -11.62 25.24
N GLU A 4 8.95 -10.99 25.03
CA GLU A 4 8.24 -11.05 23.78
C GLU A 4 8.96 -10.24 22.69
N VAL A 5 9.43 -9.04 23.02
CA VAL A 5 10.20 -8.18 22.10
C VAL A 5 11.50 -8.87 21.69
N GLU A 6 12.21 -9.51 22.63
CA GLU A 6 13.45 -10.21 22.32
C GLU A 6 13.25 -11.38 21.34
N LYS A 7 12.18 -12.16 21.51
CA LYS A 7 11.83 -13.23 20.55
C LYS A 7 11.55 -12.70 19.16
N ILE A 8 10.83 -11.55 19.06
CA ILE A 8 10.54 -10.92 17.78
C ILE A 8 11.83 -10.46 17.10
N ILE A 9 12.74 -9.85 17.84
CA ILE A 9 14.03 -9.42 17.32
C ILE A 9 14.85 -10.61 16.83
N ASP A 10 14.86 -11.74 17.56
CA ASP A 10 15.55 -12.96 17.13
C ASP A 10 15.03 -13.48 15.77
N HIS A 11 13.71 -13.44 15.53
CA HIS A 11 13.13 -13.77 14.23
C HIS A 11 13.56 -12.78 13.13
N ILE A 12 13.58 -11.47 13.43
CA ILE A 12 14.02 -10.44 12.48
C ILE A 12 15.51 -10.65 12.11
N GLU A 13 16.38 -10.90 13.07
CA GLU A 13 17.81 -11.14 12.85
C GLU A 13 18.08 -12.40 12.02
N LYS A 14 17.20 -13.41 12.12
CA LYS A 14 17.24 -14.62 11.29
C LYS A 14 16.61 -14.44 9.90
N GLY A 15 16.01 -13.29 9.60
CA GLY A 15 15.26 -13.05 8.36
C GLY A 15 13.97 -13.88 8.26
N GLU A 16 13.39 -14.26 9.38
CA GLU A 16 12.18 -15.07 9.45
C GLU A 16 10.93 -14.21 9.52
N ASN A 17 9.87 -14.62 8.83
CA ASN A 17 8.54 -14.02 8.99
C ASN A 17 7.90 -14.53 10.29
N PHE A 18 7.16 -13.67 10.97
CA PHE A 18 6.44 -14.02 12.18
C PHE A 18 5.06 -13.35 12.23
N LEU A 19 4.18 -13.90 13.04
CA LEU A 19 2.85 -13.37 13.33
C LEU A 19 2.70 -13.15 14.82
N LEU A 20 2.51 -11.88 15.24
CA LEU A 20 2.14 -11.53 16.60
C LEU A 20 0.62 -11.43 16.71
N SER A 21 -0.02 -12.38 17.38
CA SER A 21 -1.47 -12.37 17.61
C SER A 21 -1.79 -12.02 19.07
N GLY A 22 -2.94 -11.37 19.26
CA GLY A 22 -3.42 -11.01 20.59
C GLY A 22 -4.76 -10.28 20.51
N GLY A 23 -5.56 -10.39 21.56
CA GLY A 23 -6.86 -9.72 21.67
C GLY A 23 -6.76 -8.20 21.70
N ALA A 24 -7.92 -7.53 21.68
CA ALA A 24 -7.98 -6.09 21.91
C ALA A 24 -7.39 -5.74 23.30
N GLY A 25 -6.59 -4.68 23.37
CA GLY A 25 -5.95 -4.26 24.61
C GLY A 25 -4.74 -5.08 25.06
N SER A 26 -4.31 -6.11 24.32
CA SER A 26 -3.14 -6.95 24.69
C SER A 26 -1.77 -6.26 24.56
N GLY A 27 -1.73 -4.97 24.22
CA GLY A 27 -0.47 -4.23 24.12
C GLY A 27 0.27 -4.37 22.78
N LYS A 28 -0.36 -4.94 21.72
CA LYS A 28 0.30 -5.14 20.41
C LYS A 28 0.98 -3.89 19.86
N THR A 29 0.31 -2.73 19.91
CA THR A 29 0.91 -1.46 19.46
C THR A 29 2.10 -1.07 20.32
N TYR A 30 2.05 -1.34 21.62
CA TYR A 30 3.18 -1.11 22.51
C TYR A 30 4.37 -2.01 22.12
N SER A 31 4.15 -3.32 21.98
CA SER A 31 5.20 -4.26 21.56
C SER A 31 5.78 -3.87 20.19
N LEU A 32 4.94 -3.48 19.22
CA LEU A 32 5.39 -3.00 17.90
C LEU A 32 6.32 -1.79 18.02
N VAL A 33 5.95 -0.79 18.81
CA VAL A 33 6.79 0.40 19.05
C VAL A 33 8.13 0.02 19.68
N GLN A 34 8.15 -0.91 20.64
CA GLN A 34 9.40 -1.38 21.25
C GLN A 34 10.27 -2.14 20.23
N VAL A 35 9.67 -2.99 19.41
CA VAL A 35 10.38 -3.68 18.32
C VAL A 35 11.00 -2.69 17.34
N ILE A 36 10.25 -1.70 16.88
CA ILE A 36 10.76 -0.67 15.96
C ILE A 36 11.97 0.06 16.58
N ARG A 37 11.86 0.49 17.83
CA ARG A 37 12.97 1.15 18.56
C ARG A 37 14.20 0.27 18.67
N GLU A 38 14.01 -1.00 18.98
CA GLU A 38 15.10 -1.96 19.11
C GLU A 38 15.77 -2.24 17.75
N VAL A 39 15.00 -2.38 16.68
CA VAL A 39 15.54 -2.52 15.30
C VAL A 39 16.37 -1.31 14.93
N ILE A 40 15.87 -0.09 15.18
CA ILE A 40 16.61 1.14 14.92
C ILE A 40 17.93 1.17 15.72
N ALA A 41 17.89 0.76 16.98
CA ALA A 41 19.08 0.76 17.83
C ALA A 41 20.15 -0.25 17.38
N ARG A 42 19.73 -1.45 16.97
CA ARG A 42 20.65 -2.53 16.51
C ARG A 42 21.11 -2.32 15.08
N HIS A 43 20.24 -1.77 14.22
CA HIS A 43 20.47 -1.60 12.79
C HIS A 43 20.19 -0.15 12.34
N PRO A 44 21.02 0.83 12.71
CA PRO A 44 20.74 2.26 12.47
C PRO A 44 20.63 2.66 11.00
N SER A 45 21.17 1.85 10.08
CA SER A 45 21.09 2.08 8.63
C SER A 45 19.89 1.43 7.95
N SER A 46 19.15 0.56 8.66
CA SER A 46 18.00 -0.14 8.10
C SER A 46 16.82 0.81 7.93
N LYS A 47 16.14 0.68 6.79
CA LYS A 47 14.87 1.36 6.54
C LYS A 47 13.73 0.45 7.01
N ILE A 48 12.76 1.03 7.70
CA ILE A 48 11.61 0.32 8.26
C ILE A 48 10.35 0.91 7.63
N ALA A 49 9.52 0.05 7.02
CA ALA A 49 8.17 0.40 6.59
C ALA A 49 7.18 -0.21 7.59
N CYS A 50 6.37 0.65 8.20
CA CYS A 50 5.31 0.25 9.12
C CYS A 50 3.96 0.61 8.50
N MET A 51 3.15 -0.41 8.19
CA MET A 51 1.85 -0.22 7.56
C MET A 51 0.73 -0.46 8.57
N THR A 52 -0.27 0.43 8.54
CA THR A 52 -1.45 0.34 9.40
C THR A 52 -2.74 0.39 8.56
N TYR A 53 -3.87 0.18 9.20
CA TYR A 53 -5.17 0.25 8.52
C TYR A 53 -5.79 1.64 8.57
N THR A 54 -5.42 2.49 9.55
CA THR A 54 -6.04 3.78 9.77
C THR A 54 -5.02 4.90 10.00
N ASN A 55 -5.34 6.11 9.58
CA ASN A 55 -4.54 7.31 9.83
C ASN A 55 -4.35 7.58 11.34
N ALA A 56 -5.34 7.25 12.17
CA ALA A 56 -5.20 7.37 13.62
C ALA A 56 -4.06 6.50 14.17
N SER A 57 -3.92 5.27 13.65
CA SER A 57 -2.80 4.38 14.03
C SER A 57 -1.46 4.86 13.48
N VAL A 58 -1.44 5.44 12.27
CA VAL A 58 -0.23 6.09 11.72
C VAL A 58 0.25 7.16 12.68
N HIS A 59 -0.59 8.13 13.02
CA HIS A 59 -0.24 9.23 13.93
C HIS A 59 0.14 8.77 15.34
N GLU A 60 -0.46 7.69 15.83
CA GLU A 60 -0.10 7.12 17.13
C GLU A 60 1.33 6.57 17.12
N ILE A 61 1.73 5.84 16.06
CA ILE A 61 3.07 5.28 15.95
C ILE A 61 4.09 6.38 15.73
N GLU A 62 3.85 7.34 14.82
CA GLU A 62 4.74 8.48 14.56
C GLU A 62 5.03 9.29 15.81
N ARG A 63 4.01 9.57 16.64
CA ARG A 63 4.23 10.29 17.91
C ARG A 63 5.10 9.52 18.89
N ARG A 64 5.13 8.19 18.82
CA ARG A 64 5.90 7.34 19.72
C ARG A 64 7.31 7.06 19.23
N VAL A 65 7.49 7.07 17.91
CA VAL A 65 8.80 6.83 17.29
C VAL A 65 9.00 7.84 16.17
N ASP A 66 9.82 8.86 16.45
CA ASP A 66 10.24 9.84 15.46
C ASP A 66 11.65 9.48 15.00
N HIS A 67 11.76 8.91 13.79
CA HIS A 67 13.06 8.51 13.24
C HIS A 67 13.05 8.56 11.71
N SER A 68 14.11 9.11 11.12
CA SER A 68 14.23 9.34 9.67
C SER A 68 14.19 8.08 8.82
N ASN A 69 14.53 6.93 9.36
CA ASN A 69 14.52 5.65 8.66
C ASN A 69 13.21 4.86 8.85
N LEU A 70 12.26 5.40 9.61
CA LEU A 70 10.94 4.83 9.79
C LEU A 70 9.94 5.55 8.87
N ASN A 71 9.30 4.80 7.99
CA ASN A 71 8.16 5.26 7.21
C ASN A 71 6.89 4.58 7.75
N VAL A 72 5.96 5.38 8.26
CA VAL A 72 4.66 4.91 8.75
C VAL A 72 3.59 5.42 7.81
N SER A 73 2.74 4.54 7.29
CA SER A 73 1.67 4.92 6.38
C SER A 73 0.48 3.96 6.50
N THR A 74 -0.64 4.30 5.88
CA THR A 74 -1.68 3.29 5.66
C THR A 74 -1.24 2.30 4.59
N ILE A 75 -1.86 1.10 4.57
CA ILE A 75 -1.62 0.11 3.51
C ILE A 75 -1.89 0.71 2.13
N HIS A 76 -2.97 1.49 2.00
CA HIS A 76 -3.36 2.11 0.73
C HIS A 76 -2.35 3.16 0.26
N ASP A 77 -1.91 4.03 1.17
CA ASP A 77 -0.91 5.05 0.85
C ASP A 77 0.43 4.41 0.46
N PHE A 78 0.86 3.37 1.20
CA PHE A 78 2.06 2.62 0.88
C PHE A 78 2.00 2.02 -0.53
N LEU A 79 0.90 1.34 -0.85
CA LEU A 79 0.71 0.73 -2.17
C LEU A 79 0.67 1.79 -3.27
N TRP A 80 -0.08 2.88 -3.04
CA TRP A 80 -0.17 3.98 -4.00
C TRP A 80 1.19 4.64 -4.25
N ASP A 81 1.96 4.92 -3.22
CA ASP A 81 3.29 5.52 -3.34
C ASP A 81 4.25 4.70 -4.19
N ASN A 82 4.10 3.38 -4.17
CA ASN A 82 4.91 2.47 -4.97
C ASN A 82 4.46 2.36 -6.44
N ILE A 83 3.19 2.63 -6.77
CA ILE A 83 2.69 2.50 -8.14
C ILE A 83 2.45 3.84 -8.86
N LYS A 84 2.21 4.93 -8.14
CA LYS A 84 1.78 6.23 -8.70
C LYS A 84 2.71 6.81 -9.78
N ASN A 85 4.00 6.50 -9.72
CA ASN A 85 4.98 7.00 -10.67
C ASN A 85 5.00 6.21 -12.00
N PHE A 86 4.36 5.05 -12.05
CA PHE A 86 4.28 4.18 -13.22
C PHE A 86 2.97 4.39 -13.98
N GLN A 87 2.71 5.64 -14.37
CA GLN A 87 1.43 6.07 -14.93
C GLN A 87 1.02 5.30 -16.19
N ARG A 88 1.97 4.93 -17.05
CA ARG A 88 1.72 4.16 -18.26
C ARG A 88 1.23 2.76 -17.94
N GLU A 89 1.94 2.07 -17.07
CA GLU A 89 1.60 0.73 -16.60
C GLU A 89 0.29 0.74 -15.81
N LEU A 90 0.08 1.78 -15.00
CA LEU A 90 -1.12 1.99 -14.22
C LEU A 90 -2.35 2.13 -15.11
N LYS A 91 -2.29 2.99 -16.15
CA LYS A 91 -3.36 3.16 -17.15
C LYS A 91 -3.64 1.86 -17.90
N ALA A 92 -2.59 1.20 -18.40
CA ALA A 92 -2.73 -0.06 -19.12
C ALA A 92 -3.38 -1.16 -18.25
N THR A 93 -3.01 -1.24 -16.97
CA THR A 93 -3.59 -2.19 -16.03
C THR A 93 -5.04 -1.86 -15.71
N LEU A 94 -5.37 -0.57 -15.51
CA LEU A 94 -6.74 -0.14 -15.27
C LEU A 94 -7.64 -0.47 -16.47
N ILE A 95 -7.20 -0.19 -17.69
CA ILE A 95 -7.94 -0.52 -18.93
C ILE A 95 -8.16 -2.03 -19.04
N GLU A 96 -7.15 -2.85 -18.75
CA GLU A 96 -7.26 -4.30 -18.76
C GLU A 96 -8.29 -4.78 -17.72
N MET A 97 -8.24 -4.22 -16.52
CA MET A 97 -9.20 -4.56 -15.46
C MET A 97 -10.62 -4.19 -15.83
N LEU A 98 -10.84 -3.04 -16.46
CA LEU A 98 -12.16 -2.61 -16.92
C LEU A 98 -12.74 -3.51 -18.04
N ASN A 99 -11.88 -4.13 -18.84
CA ASN A 99 -12.27 -5.07 -19.89
C ASN A 99 -12.53 -6.52 -19.40
N THR A 100 -12.21 -6.83 -18.15
CA THR A 100 -12.38 -8.17 -17.59
C THR A 100 -13.66 -8.22 -16.75
N GLU A 101 -14.60 -9.14 -17.05
CA GLU A 101 -15.86 -9.30 -16.32
C GLU A 101 -15.64 -9.59 -14.81
N ASP A 102 -14.48 -10.12 -14.44
CA ASP A 102 -14.12 -10.50 -13.07
C ASP A 102 -13.19 -9.46 -12.39
N SER A 103 -13.19 -8.23 -12.88
CA SER A 103 -12.28 -7.18 -12.38
C SER A 103 -12.56 -6.77 -10.93
N GLY A 104 -13.78 -7.01 -10.44
CA GLY A 104 -14.25 -6.54 -9.14
C GLY A 104 -14.25 -5.00 -9.01
N ILE A 105 -13.96 -4.26 -10.08
CA ILE A 105 -14.21 -2.83 -10.17
C ILE A 105 -15.68 -2.69 -10.54
N SER A 106 -16.48 -2.19 -9.61
CA SER A 106 -17.88 -1.91 -9.87
C SER A 106 -17.98 -0.67 -10.75
N LEU A 107 -18.33 -0.87 -12.00
CA LEU A 107 -18.66 0.20 -12.96
C LEU A 107 -20.09 0.74 -12.75
N ASN A 108 -20.71 0.52 -11.60
CA ASN A 108 -22.07 0.98 -11.30
C ASN A 108 -22.20 2.48 -11.57
N GLY A 109 -22.84 2.83 -12.68
CA GLY A 109 -23.08 4.20 -13.12
C GLY A 109 -22.15 4.74 -14.21
N TYR A 110 -21.23 3.92 -14.73
CA TYR A 110 -20.28 4.31 -15.79
C TYR A 110 -20.48 3.52 -17.10
N GLU A 111 -21.71 3.19 -17.45
CA GLU A 111 -22.01 2.50 -18.70
C GLU A 111 -21.93 3.43 -19.91
N GLY A 112 -21.16 3.06 -20.91
CA GLY A 112 -21.18 3.60 -22.25
C GLY A 112 -20.15 4.71 -22.55
N GLU A 113 -20.33 5.93 -22.09
CA GLU A 113 -19.49 7.07 -22.47
C GLU A 113 -18.08 7.07 -21.82
N VAL A 114 -17.96 6.60 -20.60
CA VAL A 114 -16.66 6.54 -19.91
C VAL A 114 -15.75 5.50 -20.54
N LEU A 115 -16.32 4.37 -20.93
CA LEU A 115 -15.59 3.31 -21.64
C LEU A 115 -15.08 3.80 -23.00
N SER A 116 -15.87 4.60 -23.76
CA SER A 116 -15.43 5.11 -25.05
C SER A 116 -14.27 6.09 -24.95
N ASN A 117 -14.23 6.94 -23.93
CA ASN A 117 -13.15 7.91 -23.71
C ASN A 117 -11.88 7.26 -23.12
N PHE A 118 -12.02 6.18 -22.34
CA PHE A 118 -10.90 5.37 -21.86
C PHE A 118 -10.39 4.36 -22.90
N PHE A 119 -11.27 3.95 -23.84
CA PHE A 119 -11.05 2.87 -24.80
C PHE A 119 -10.91 3.35 -26.25
N ASP A 120 -10.70 4.62 -26.49
CA ASP A 120 -10.21 5.03 -27.80
C ASP A 120 -8.84 4.35 -27.97
N LYS A 121 -8.84 3.25 -28.74
CA LYS A 121 -7.71 2.33 -28.90
C LYS A 121 -6.43 3.02 -29.38
N ASP A 122 -6.58 4.25 -29.86
CA ASP A 122 -5.52 5.06 -30.46
C ASP A 122 -5.07 6.23 -29.57
N ARG A 123 -5.67 6.44 -28.41
CA ARG A 123 -5.30 7.51 -27.47
C ARG A 123 -5.16 6.99 -26.03
N GLU A 124 -3.94 7.05 -25.50
CA GLU A 124 -3.76 6.98 -24.04
C GLU A 124 -4.52 8.14 -23.38
N PRO A 125 -5.27 7.91 -22.26
CA PRO A 125 -5.91 8.99 -21.54
C PRO A 125 -4.92 10.09 -21.19
N ASP A 126 -5.25 11.35 -21.52
CA ASP A 126 -4.35 12.51 -21.36
C ASP A 126 -4.32 13.05 -19.91
N PHE A 127 -4.67 12.22 -18.92
CA PHE A 127 -4.63 12.58 -17.51
C PHE A 127 -3.83 11.55 -16.68
N ALA A 128 -3.24 12.02 -15.59
CA ALA A 128 -2.62 11.14 -14.61
C ALA A 128 -3.68 10.50 -13.71
N ILE A 129 -3.55 9.20 -13.44
CA ILE A 129 -4.38 8.53 -12.45
C ILE A 129 -3.99 9.03 -11.07
N GLN A 130 -4.99 9.38 -10.26
CA GLN A 130 -4.86 9.89 -8.90
C GLN A 130 -5.63 9.01 -7.92
N TYR A 131 -5.17 8.95 -6.70
CA TYR A 131 -5.84 8.27 -5.60
C TYR A 131 -6.54 9.28 -4.68
N LYS A 132 -7.83 9.03 -4.39
CA LYS A 132 -8.65 9.83 -3.47
C LYS A 132 -9.62 8.93 -2.72
N GLU A 133 -10.36 9.51 -1.77
CA GLU A 133 -11.36 8.77 -0.98
C GLU A 133 -12.58 8.31 -1.80
N TYR A 134 -12.75 8.81 -3.02
CA TYR A 134 -13.88 8.49 -3.90
C TYR A 134 -13.41 8.09 -5.29
N LEU A 135 -14.21 7.25 -5.95
CA LEU A 135 -13.98 6.78 -7.31
C LEU A 135 -14.58 7.76 -8.32
N LYS A 136 -13.78 8.23 -9.30
CA LYS A 136 -14.23 9.00 -10.45
C LYS A 136 -13.34 8.72 -11.66
N LEU A 137 -13.53 7.56 -12.27
CA LEU A 137 -12.65 7.06 -13.33
C LEU A 137 -12.53 7.99 -14.54
N GLN A 138 -13.61 8.70 -14.92
CA GLN A 138 -13.61 9.67 -16.01
C GLN A 138 -12.61 10.82 -15.81
N ASP A 139 -12.27 11.12 -14.56
CA ASP A 139 -11.28 12.14 -14.18
C ASP A 139 -9.93 11.47 -13.77
N GLY A 140 -9.79 10.17 -13.96
CA GLY A 140 -8.62 9.41 -13.55
C GLY A 140 -8.50 9.23 -12.02
N ILE A 141 -9.60 9.33 -11.28
CA ILE A 141 -9.58 9.19 -9.82
C ILE A 141 -9.97 7.76 -9.45
N THR A 142 -9.07 7.09 -8.73
CA THR A 142 -9.26 5.76 -8.12
C THR A 142 -9.45 5.86 -6.62
N SER A 143 -10.15 4.91 -6.03
CA SER A 143 -10.44 4.87 -4.59
C SER A 143 -9.64 3.76 -3.87
N HIS A 144 -9.89 3.58 -2.57
CA HIS A 144 -9.22 2.60 -1.71
C HIS A 144 -9.29 1.16 -2.27
N ASP A 145 -10.48 0.73 -2.68
CA ASP A 145 -10.68 -0.66 -3.14
C ASP A 145 -9.95 -0.93 -4.45
N GLU A 146 -9.95 0.04 -5.36
CA GLU A 146 -9.28 -0.08 -6.65
C GLU A 146 -7.77 -0.03 -6.50
N VAL A 147 -7.22 0.77 -5.58
CA VAL A 147 -5.77 0.84 -5.33
C VAL A 147 -5.21 -0.52 -4.91
N LEU A 148 -5.90 -1.27 -4.06
CA LEU A 148 -5.49 -2.62 -3.67
C LEU A 148 -5.40 -3.55 -4.88
N LYS A 149 -6.46 -3.58 -5.70
CA LYS A 149 -6.54 -4.43 -6.90
C LYS A 149 -5.53 -4.03 -7.98
N LEU A 150 -5.40 -2.71 -8.22
CA LEU A 150 -4.41 -2.18 -9.15
C LEU A 150 -2.99 -2.54 -8.73
N SER A 151 -2.66 -2.39 -7.46
CA SER A 151 -1.33 -2.72 -6.94
C SER A 151 -1.02 -4.21 -7.09
N GLU A 152 -1.97 -5.09 -6.73
CA GLU A 152 -1.82 -6.54 -6.91
C GLU A 152 -1.55 -6.92 -8.37
N ARG A 153 -2.35 -6.39 -9.29
CA ARG A 153 -2.18 -6.62 -10.73
C ARG A 153 -0.86 -6.07 -11.26
N MET A 154 -0.50 -4.85 -10.86
CA MET A 154 0.74 -4.21 -11.29
C MET A 154 1.96 -4.95 -10.78
N PHE A 155 1.99 -5.36 -9.52
CA PHE A 155 3.11 -6.12 -8.95
C PHE A 155 3.26 -7.50 -9.61
N SER A 156 2.15 -8.15 -9.92
CA SER A 156 2.17 -9.44 -10.63
C SER A 156 2.63 -9.31 -12.08
N LYS A 157 2.20 -8.25 -12.78
CA LYS A 157 2.47 -8.05 -14.21
C LYS A 157 3.83 -7.40 -14.48
N TYR A 158 4.28 -6.53 -13.58
CA TYR A 158 5.51 -5.75 -13.72
C TYR A 158 6.48 -5.98 -12.55
N PRO A 159 7.20 -7.11 -12.50
CA PRO A 159 8.09 -7.46 -11.38
C PRO A 159 9.15 -6.38 -11.08
N LYS A 160 9.51 -5.56 -12.08
CA LYS A 160 10.44 -4.44 -11.88
C LYS A 160 9.92 -3.41 -10.89
N ILE A 161 8.60 -3.21 -10.78
CA ILE A 161 8.01 -2.27 -9.81
C ILE A 161 8.32 -2.75 -8.39
N VAL A 162 8.22 -4.07 -8.15
CA VAL A 162 8.49 -4.66 -6.83
C VAL A 162 9.95 -4.48 -6.39
N SER A 163 10.89 -4.36 -7.32
CA SER A 163 12.30 -4.17 -6.99
C SER A 163 12.62 -2.76 -6.45
N PHE A 164 11.68 -1.83 -6.49
CA PHE A 164 11.79 -0.49 -5.92
C PHE A 164 11.12 -0.36 -4.54
N VAL A 165 10.38 -1.38 -4.10
CA VAL A 165 9.74 -1.48 -2.78
C VAL A 165 10.72 -2.10 -1.79
#